data_30b6e174277c61d0218de3385ae65036
#
_entry.id   30b6e174277c61d0218de3385ae65036
#
_cell.length_a   1.000
_cell.length_b   1.000
_cell.length_c   1.000
_cell.angle_alpha   90.00
_cell.angle_beta   90.00
_cell.angle_gamma   90.00
#
_symmetry.space_group_name_H-M   'P 1'
#
loop_
_entity.id
_entity.type
_entity.pdbx_description
1 polymer ?
#
loop_
_entity_poly.entity_id
_entity_poly.type
_entity_poly.pdbx_seq_one_letter_code
_entity_poly.pdbx_strand_id
1 'polypeptide(L)'
;MSGELTSVPTVRGAADVSFDATDPGAGVYEAVFAIDGQPVQRTVLNDNGGRCRDVGETADGLPAFLYLQPCPQSLSADVPFDSTKAANGTHRLTVSVLDAAGNAAPVLNRAVTIDNPPPPGAPNGANASSPADLSVRWRGTAKASAVGGFGHARALTGRLTAPGGAPIAGASIEVRATPAYSGARPVAMPSPHTDARGGFTLSVPPGTSSRTLRFAYRAHVGDAQPAATRALRLRTPASVALGVYPHGASAGSSIHFRGRLRGGPIPRDGKSLVLEAHSPGSGWLQFKVIRTDRRGRFHASYRFKFPGPADYSFRVRCEAESDFPFAAGYSNAVGVHER
;
A
#
# COMPACT_ATOMS: atom_id res chain seq x y z
N MET A 1 30.44 23.10 7.70
CA MET A 1 29.62 22.11 8.44
C MET A 1 29.55 22.49 9.90
N SER A 2 28.35 22.51 10.52
CA SER A 2 28.07 22.87 11.91
C SER A 2 26.82 22.11 12.39
N GLY A 3 26.27 22.47 13.54
CA GLY A 3 25.08 21.88 14.13
C GLY A 3 25.40 20.91 15.28
N GLU A 4 24.35 20.52 16.03
CA GLU A 4 24.48 19.68 17.24
C GLU A 4 25.12 18.32 16.92
N LEU A 5 24.75 17.72 15.78
CA LEU A 5 25.30 16.41 15.37
C LEU A 5 26.79 16.43 15.11
N THR A 6 27.43 17.59 14.97
CA THR A 6 28.89 17.70 14.78
C THR A 6 29.68 17.74 16.07
N SER A 7 29.04 18.13 17.18
CA SER A 7 29.73 18.46 18.44
C SER A 7 29.27 17.63 19.63
N VAL A 8 27.97 17.37 19.79
CA VAL A 8 27.46 16.67 20.97
C VAL A 8 27.73 15.15 20.90
N PRO A 9 28.24 14.52 21.96
CA PRO A 9 28.46 13.08 21.99
C PRO A 9 27.19 12.29 22.22
N THR A 10 26.18 12.90 22.87
CA THR A 10 24.89 12.26 23.18
C THR A 10 23.76 13.04 22.54
N VAL A 11 22.94 12.34 21.76
CA VAL A 11 21.81 12.90 21.02
C VAL A 11 20.51 12.42 21.65
N ARG A 12 19.57 13.37 21.85
CA ARG A 12 18.23 13.13 22.42
C ARG A 12 17.19 13.88 21.58
N GLY A 13 16.18 13.19 21.10
CA GLY A 13 15.13 13.81 20.27
C GLY A 13 15.67 14.33 18.94
N ALA A 14 15.34 15.57 18.59
CA ALA A 14 15.84 16.20 17.38
C ALA A 14 17.21 16.84 17.59
N ALA A 15 18.13 16.66 16.64
CA ALA A 15 19.41 17.31 16.57
C ALA A 15 19.74 17.63 15.11
N ASP A 16 20.40 18.74 14.84
CA ASP A 16 20.61 19.24 13.49
C ASP A 16 22.05 19.04 12.99
N VAL A 17 22.18 19.06 11.67
CA VAL A 17 23.44 19.24 10.95
C VAL A 17 23.27 20.24 9.82
N SER A 18 24.15 21.25 9.79
CA SER A 18 24.18 22.27 8.74
C SER A 18 25.42 22.08 7.86
N PHE A 19 25.25 22.14 6.56
CA PHE A 19 26.32 22.00 5.58
C PHE A 19 26.00 22.71 4.28
N ASP A 20 27.05 23.01 3.50
CA ASP A 20 26.93 23.45 2.12
C ASP A 20 27.20 22.27 1.20
N ALA A 21 26.43 22.15 0.14
CA ALA A 21 26.59 21.10 -0.87
C ALA A 21 26.49 21.68 -2.29
N THR A 22 27.30 21.14 -3.21
CA THR A 22 27.31 21.49 -4.63
C THR A 22 27.38 20.25 -5.49
N ASP A 23 26.55 20.23 -6.52
CA ASP A 23 26.60 19.28 -7.61
C ASP A 23 26.30 19.99 -8.95
N PRO A 24 27.28 20.20 -9.85
CA PRO A 24 27.04 20.83 -11.11
C PRO A 24 26.31 19.99 -12.16
N GLY A 25 26.10 18.69 -11.84
CA GLY A 25 25.42 17.73 -12.69
C GLY A 25 23.90 17.78 -12.53
N ALA A 26 23.33 16.77 -11.92
CA ALA A 26 21.88 16.62 -11.71
C ALA A 26 21.32 17.51 -10.58
N GLY A 27 22.21 18.05 -9.74
CA GLY A 27 21.89 18.91 -8.60
C GLY A 27 21.72 18.12 -7.30
N VAL A 28 21.81 18.84 -6.18
CA VAL A 28 21.77 18.29 -4.82
C VAL A 28 20.34 17.92 -4.46
N TYR A 29 20.09 16.64 -4.14
CA TYR A 29 18.74 16.11 -3.96
C TYR A 29 18.36 15.92 -2.50
N GLU A 30 18.94 14.92 -1.82
CA GLU A 30 18.51 14.54 -0.49
C GLU A 30 19.67 14.29 0.48
N ALA A 31 19.39 14.46 1.78
CA ALA A 31 20.24 13.97 2.86
C ALA A 31 19.71 12.63 3.37
N VAL A 32 20.63 11.67 3.56
CA VAL A 32 20.34 10.35 4.09
C VAL A 32 21.12 10.18 5.39
N PHE A 33 20.38 9.95 6.49
CA PHE A 33 20.93 9.58 7.79
C PHE A 33 20.92 8.08 7.93
N ALA A 34 22.07 7.49 8.21
CA ALA A 34 22.22 6.07 8.45
C ALA A 34 22.80 5.82 9.84
N ILE A 35 22.25 4.85 10.53
CA ILE A 35 22.72 4.33 11.82
C ILE A 35 23.30 2.92 11.58
N ASP A 36 24.55 2.72 11.93
CA ASP A 36 25.28 1.46 11.73
C ASP A 36 25.16 0.93 10.27
N GLY A 37 25.21 1.87 9.31
CA GLY A 37 25.10 1.59 7.89
C GLY A 37 23.68 1.40 7.35
N GLN A 38 22.66 1.45 8.22
CA GLN A 38 21.25 1.33 7.79
C GLN A 38 20.57 2.69 7.70
N PRO A 39 20.00 3.06 6.54
CA PRO A 39 19.28 4.31 6.39
C PRO A 39 18.05 4.36 7.31
N VAL A 40 17.97 5.39 8.15
CA VAL A 40 16.86 5.60 9.11
C VAL A 40 16.04 6.84 8.79
N GLN A 41 16.62 7.82 8.08
CA GLN A 41 15.92 9.03 7.68
C GLN A 41 16.42 9.52 6.32
N ARG A 42 15.50 9.97 5.47
CA ARG A 42 15.77 10.66 4.20
C ARG A 42 15.02 11.99 4.19
N THR A 43 15.66 13.03 3.74
CA THR A 43 15.11 14.39 3.70
C THR A 43 15.49 15.05 2.38
N VAL A 44 14.52 15.38 1.54
CA VAL A 44 14.73 16.19 0.35
C VAL A 44 15.15 17.60 0.78
N LEU A 45 16.29 18.08 0.30
CA LEU A 45 16.90 19.30 0.79
C LEU A 45 16.25 20.57 0.23
N ASN A 46 15.81 20.51 -1.03
CA ASN A 46 15.10 21.62 -1.66
C ASN A 46 14.28 21.06 -2.85
N ASP A 47 13.00 21.36 -2.91
CA ASP A 47 12.10 20.89 -3.97
C ASP A 47 12.25 21.64 -5.30
N ASN A 48 13.03 22.73 -5.31
CA ASN A 48 13.28 23.58 -6.48
C ASN A 48 11.98 24.00 -7.20
N GLY A 49 10.98 24.42 -6.43
CA GLY A 49 9.65 24.76 -6.96
C GLY A 49 8.90 23.58 -7.55
N GLY A 50 9.11 22.38 -7.01
CA GLY A 50 8.51 21.13 -7.44
C GLY A 50 9.26 20.40 -8.56
N ARG A 51 10.38 20.94 -9.06
CA ARG A 51 11.19 20.29 -10.10
C ARG A 51 12.06 19.16 -9.53
N CYS A 52 12.58 19.35 -8.31
CA CYS A 52 13.40 18.39 -7.58
C CYS A 52 12.49 17.40 -6.81
N ARG A 53 11.52 16.83 -7.51
CA ARG A 53 10.59 15.85 -7.00
C ARG A 53 10.71 14.56 -7.77
N ASP A 54 10.98 13.49 -7.04
CA ASP A 54 10.97 12.12 -7.54
C ASP A 54 9.57 11.73 -8.02
N VAL A 55 9.48 11.15 -9.20
CA VAL A 55 8.23 10.66 -9.83
C VAL A 55 8.18 9.13 -9.91
N GLY A 56 9.18 8.43 -9.38
CA GLY A 56 9.28 6.98 -9.36
C GLY A 56 10.72 6.51 -9.37
N GLU A 57 10.94 5.25 -9.71
CA GLU A 57 12.28 4.65 -9.79
C GLU A 57 12.60 4.25 -11.23
N THR A 58 13.85 4.39 -11.61
CA THR A 58 14.40 3.85 -12.86
C THR A 58 14.50 2.33 -12.76
N ALA A 59 14.85 1.66 -13.87
CA ALA A 59 15.06 0.21 -13.90
C ALA A 59 16.19 -0.23 -12.95
N ASP A 60 17.14 0.65 -12.65
CA ASP A 60 18.28 0.40 -11.77
C ASP A 60 18.00 0.78 -10.30
N GLY A 61 16.75 1.17 -9.99
CA GLY A 61 16.32 1.53 -8.62
C GLY A 61 16.74 2.92 -8.16
N LEU A 62 17.17 3.79 -9.09
CA LEU A 62 17.50 5.18 -8.80
C LEU A 62 16.26 6.08 -8.90
N PRO A 63 16.21 7.22 -8.19
CA PRO A 63 15.09 8.15 -8.31
C PRO A 63 14.98 8.69 -9.74
N ALA A 64 13.74 8.78 -10.25
CA ALA A 64 13.42 9.27 -11.57
C ALA A 64 12.83 10.68 -11.49
N PHE A 65 13.29 11.57 -12.34
CA PHE A 65 12.87 12.96 -12.40
C PHE A 65 12.35 13.34 -13.79
N LEU A 66 11.46 14.33 -13.86
CA LEU A 66 10.92 14.84 -15.13
C LEU A 66 11.86 15.81 -15.86
N TYR A 67 12.91 16.30 -15.20
CA TYR A 67 13.84 17.29 -15.71
C TYR A 67 15.26 16.74 -15.73
N LEU A 68 16.06 17.12 -16.71
CA LEU A 68 17.47 16.71 -16.82
C LEU A 68 18.34 17.27 -15.68
N GLN A 69 17.99 18.45 -15.19
CA GLN A 69 18.64 19.11 -14.05
C GLN A 69 17.55 19.50 -13.05
N PRO A 70 17.04 18.52 -12.26
CA PRO A 70 15.87 18.73 -11.45
C PRO A 70 16.16 19.56 -10.19
N CYS A 71 17.33 19.36 -9.58
CA CYS A 71 17.66 19.89 -8.26
C CYS A 71 18.62 21.07 -8.32
N PRO A 72 18.69 21.91 -7.27
CA PRO A 72 19.64 23.03 -7.23
C PRO A 72 21.08 22.54 -7.29
N GLN A 73 21.93 23.22 -8.06
CA GLN A 73 23.35 22.87 -8.17
C GLN A 73 24.16 23.23 -6.92
N SER A 74 23.66 24.16 -6.11
CA SER A 74 24.28 24.58 -4.85
C SER A 74 23.22 24.98 -3.87
N LEU A 75 23.39 24.56 -2.62
CA LEU A 75 22.52 24.95 -1.52
C LEU A 75 23.24 24.86 -0.17
N SER A 76 22.79 25.67 0.79
CA SER A 76 23.07 25.50 2.20
C SER A 76 21.86 24.82 2.84
N ALA A 77 22.08 23.77 3.60
CA ALA A 77 21.03 22.99 4.26
C ALA A 77 21.25 22.97 5.78
N ASP A 78 20.16 23.06 6.48
CA ASP A 78 20.05 22.78 7.92
C ASP A 78 19.03 21.65 8.09
N VAL A 79 19.52 20.46 8.44
CA VAL A 79 18.72 19.25 8.36
C VAL A 79 18.58 18.63 9.74
N PRO A 80 17.33 18.59 10.31
CA PRO A 80 17.09 17.94 11.57
C PRO A 80 17.14 16.41 11.41
N PHE A 81 17.79 15.78 12.35
CA PHE A 81 17.79 14.34 12.56
C PHE A 81 16.92 14.02 13.76
N ASP A 82 15.98 13.11 13.57
CA ASP A 82 15.16 12.58 14.65
C ASP A 82 15.78 11.31 15.23
N SER A 83 16.49 11.44 16.35
CA SER A 83 17.18 10.32 16.99
C SER A 83 16.22 9.26 17.53
N THR A 84 14.92 9.56 17.69
CA THR A 84 13.91 8.57 18.11
C THR A 84 13.68 7.49 17.04
N LYS A 85 14.20 7.70 15.83
CA LYS A 85 14.22 6.70 14.75
C LYS A 85 15.27 5.62 14.91
N ALA A 86 16.10 5.70 15.94
CA ALA A 86 17.12 4.70 16.25
C ALA A 86 17.02 4.21 17.70
N ALA A 87 17.56 3.03 17.98
CA ALA A 87 17.63 2.49 19.32
C ALA A 87 18.56 3.34 20.21
N ASN A 88 18.33 3.30 21.54
CA ASN A 88 19.28 3.86 22.49
C ASN A 88 20.55 3.03 22.51
N GLY A 89 21.69 3.69 22.64
CA GLY A 89 23.01 3.06 22.66
C GLY A 89 24.05 3.83 21.88
N THR A 90 25.26 3.28 21.79
CA THR A 90 26.34 3.86 20.99
C THR A 90 26.24 3.34 19.56
N HIS A 91 26.17 4.25 18.61
CA HIS A 91 25.98 3.97 17.19
C HIS A 91 26.98 4.72 16.33
N ARG A 92 27.16 4.26 15.11
CA ARG A 92 27.85 4.99 14.06
C ARG A 92 26.83 5.74 13.19
N LEU A 93 26.78 7.05 13.38
CA LEU A 93 25.95 7.93 12.55
C LEU A 93 26.72 8.34 11.30
N THR A 94 26.13 8.12 10.15
CA THR A 94 26.61 8.64 8.85
C THR A 94 25.52 9.51 8.25
N VAL A 95 25.91 10.71 7.79
CA VAL A 95 25.05 11.56 6.98
C VAL A 95 25.68 11.66 5.61
N SER A 96 24.93 11.29 4.58
CA SER A 96 25.34 11.41 3.17
C SER A 96 24.39 12.31 2.42
N VAL A 97 24.93 13.09 1.51
CA VAL A 97 24.14 13.88 0.54
C VAL A 97 24.14 13.14 -0.79
N LEU A 98 22.98 12.99 -1.37
CA LEU A 98 22.78 12.39 -2.68
C LEU A 98 22.44 13.48 -3.69
N ASP A 99 23.01 13.35 -4.90
CA ASP A 99 22.54 14.08 -6.06
C ASP A 99 21.31 13.41 -6.70
N ALA A 100 20.70 14.06 -7.66
CA ALA A 100 19.53 13.52 -8.35
C ALA A 100 19.88 12.37 -9.33
N ALA A 101 21.15 12.06 -9.55
CA ALA A 101 21.63 10.90 -10.30
C ALA A 101 21.91 9.68 -9.39
N GLY A 102 21.76 9.85 -8.07
CA GLY A 102 21.94 8.78 -7.08
C GLY A 102 23.39 8.64 -6.56
N ASN A 103 24.29 9.54 -6.92
CA ASN A 103 25.64 9.54 -6.34
C ASN A 103 25.60 10.08 -4.91
N ALA A 104 26.32 9.43 -4.00
CA ALA A 104 26.34 9.78 -2.59
C ALA A 104 27.71 10.27 -2.13
N ALA A 105 27.72 11.36 -1.38
CA ALA A 105 28.91 11.89 -0.73
C ALA A 105 28.68 11.97 0.80
N PRO A 106 29.52 11.35 1.66
CA PRO A 106 29.38 11.46 3.10
C PRO A 106 29.80 12.85 3.56
N VAL A 107 28.93 13.50 4.36
CA VAL A 107 29.22 14.81 4.99
C VAL A 107 29.53 14.68 6.47
N LEU A 108 29.01 13.64 7.14
CA LEU A 108 29.28 13.35 8.54
C LEU A 108 29.44 11.85 8.75
N ASN A 109 30.45 11.44 9.52
CA ASN A 109 30.63 10.05 9.92
C ASN A 109 31.31 10.00 11.30
N ARG A 110 30.54 9.70 12.36
CA ARG A 110 31.06 9.69 13.72
C ARG A 110 30.31 8.70 14.62
N ALA A 111 30.89 8.37 15.75
CA ALA A 111 30.19 7.70 16.82
C ALA A 111 29.33 8.70 17.60
N VAL A 112 28.09 8.31 17.90
CA VAL A 112 27.15 9.06 18.76
C VAL A 112 26.50 8.11 19.74
N THR A 113 26.14 8.61 20.91
CA THR A 113 25.27 7.90 21.86
C THR A 113 23.85 8.44 21.71
N ILE A 114 22.92 7.59 21.38
CA ILE A 114 21.49 7.94 21.38
C ILE A 114 20.92 7.57 22.73
N ASP A 115 20.25 8.53 23.40
CA ASP A 115 19.70 8.37 24.74
C ASP A 115 18.35 9.09 24.83
N ASN A 116 17.37 8.56 24.11
CA ASN A 116 16.02 9.09 24.13
C ASN A 116 15.27 8.60 25.37
N PRO A 117 14.44 9.46 25.99
CA PRO A 117 13.52 8.98 27.00
C PRO A 117 12.58 7.94 26.38
N PRO A 118 12.12 6.93 27.13
CA PRO A 118 11.15 5.97 26.63
C PRO A 118 9.90 6.70 26.14
N PRO A 119 9.25 6.23 25.06
CA PRO A 119 8.00 6.84 24.58
C PRO A 119 6.97 6.95 25.72
N PRO A 120 6.15 7.99 25.78
CA PRO A 120 5.09 8.10 26.79
C PRO A 120 4.26 6.83 26.83
N GLY A 121 4.12 6.20 27.99
CA GLY A 121 3.43 4.91 28.17
C GLY A 121 4.28 3.66 27.97
N ALA A 122 5.56 3.77 27.60
CA ALA A 122 6.48 2.64 27.65
C ALA A 122 6.83 2.29 29.10
N PRO A 123 6.89 1.00 29.47
CA PRO A 123 7.32 0.61 30.79
C PRO A 123 8.77 1.06 31.03
N ASN A 124 9.06 1.56 32.25
CA ASN A 124 10.41 1.93 32.62
C ASN A 124 11.37 0.74 32.42
N GLY A 125 12.43 0.94 31.63
CA GLY A 125 13.39 -0.11 31.33
C GLY A 125 13.11 -0.90 30.03
N ALA A 126 12.17 -0.43 29.17
CA ALA A 126 11.96 -1.05 27.86
C ALA A 126 13.21 -0.90 26.96
N ASN A 127 13.96 -1.98 26.85
CA ASN A 127 14.99 -2.12 25.82
C ASN A 127 14.31 -2.33 24.45
N ALA A 128 15.05 -2.15 23.35
CA ALA A 128 14.57 -2.30 21.96
C ALA A 128 13.82 -3.63 21.66
N SER A 129 14.01 -4.64 22.49
CA SER A 129 13.37 -5.96 22.43
C SER A 129 12.24 -6.16 23.42
N SER A 130 11.76 -5.11 24.11
CA SER A 130 10.65 -5.26 25.07
C SER A 130 9.40 -5.76 24.35
N PRO A 131 8.83 -6.89 24.79
CA PRO A 131 7.65 -7.45 24.17
C PRO A 131 6.48 -6.47 24.29
N ALA A 132 5.65 -6.43 23.27
CA ALA A 132 4.42 -5.64 23.24
C ALA A 132 3.28 -6.50 22.67
N ASP A 133 2.08 -6.21 23.09
CA ASP A 133 0.88 -6.88 22.59
C ASP A 133 0.17 -5.98 21.56
N LEU A 134 0.15 -6.43 20.31
CA LEU A 134 -0.54 -5.76 19.22
C LEU A 134 -1.79 -6.53 18.83
N SER A 135 -2.96 -5.96 19.12
CA SER A 135 -4.24 -6.47 18.66
C SER A 135 -4.74 -5.62 17.49
N VAL A 136 -5.19 -6.26 16.41
CA VAL A 136 -5.82 -5.59 15.26
C VAL A 136 -7.02 -6.42 14.79
N ARG A 137 -8.12 -5.75 14.49
CA ARG A 137 -9.35 -6.39 14.01
C ARG A 137 -10.09 -5.53 13.00
N TRP A 138 -10.83 -6.15 12.13
CA TRP A 138 -11.79 -5.47 11.27
C TRP A 138 -12.95 -4.94 12.11
N ARG A 139 -13.42 -3.72 11.82
CA ARG A 139 -14.64 -3.21 12.48
C ARG A 139 -15.84 -4.10 12.10
N GLY A 140 -16.59 -4.52 13.11
CA GLY A 140 -17.77 -5.37 12.95
C GLY A 140 -17.51 -6.89 12.88
N THR A 141 -16.25 -7.34 13.07
CA THR A 141 -15.94 -8.77 13.18
C THR A 141 -14.70 -9.04 14.02
N ALA A 142 -14.71 -10.15 14.77
CA ALA A 142 -13.53 -10.63 15.49
C ALA A 142 -12.59 -11.48 14.61
N LYS A 143 -13.00 -11.86 13.38
CA LYS A 143 -12.21 -12.72 12.50
C LYS A 143 -11.00 -11.97 11.94
N ALA A 144 -9.89 -12.69 11.78
CA ALA A 144 -8.68 -12.15 11.12
C ALA A 144 -8.87 -11.89 9.61
N SER A 145 -9.96 -12.37 9.02
CA SER A 145 -10.32 -12.13 7.63
C SER A 145 -11.67 -11.41 7.53
N ALA A 146 -11.78 -10.47 6.59
CA ALA A 146 -13.04 -9.81 6.25
C ALA A 146 -13.30 -9.86 4.74
N VAL A 147 -14.58 -9.89 4.37
CA VAL A 147 -15.01 -9.68 3.00
C VAL A 147 -15.39 -8.22 2.84
N GLY A 148 -14.77 -7.54 1.88
CA GLY A 148 -15.09 -6.16 1.50
C GLY A 148 -15.95 -6.12 0.24
N GLY A 149 -16.83 -5.12 0.12
CA GLY A 149 -17.44 -4.79 -1.18
C GLY A 149 -16.46 -3.92 -1.99
N PHE A 150 -16.41 -4.10 -3.32
CA PHE A 150 -15.53 -3.29 -4.17
C PHE A 150 -15.77 -1.78 -4.03
N GLY A 151 -17.03 -1.35 -3.87
CA GLY A 151 -17.41 0.06 -3.74
C GLY A 151 -17.35 0.64 -2.32
N HIS A 152 -16.91 -0.11 -1.32
CA HIS A 152 -16.99 0.30 0.07
C HIS A 152 -15.63 0.28 0.75
N ALA A 153 -15.34 1.34 1.54
CA ALA A 153 -14.19 1.36 2.43
C ALA A 153 -14.38 0.35 3.57
N ARG A 154 -13.27 -0.19 4.08
CA ARG A 154 -13.25 -1.08 5.25
C ARG A 154 -12.38 -0.49 6.34
N ALA A 155 -12.96 -0.28 7.51
CA ALA A 155 -12.23 0.21 8.66
C ALA A 155 -11.75 -0.97 9.53
N LEU A 156 -10.60 -0.76 10.14
CA LEU A 156 -10.05 -1.61 11.17
C LEU A 156 -9.66 -0.78 12.39
N THR A 157 -9.60 -1.42 13.53
CA THR A 157 -9.15 -0.84 14.79
C THR A 157 -8.09 -1.74 15.40
N GLY A 158 -7.11 -1.14 16.03
CA GLY A 158 -6.09 -1.87 16.77
C GLY A 158 -5.82 -1.23 18.12
N ARG A 159 -5.09 -1.96 18.95
CA ARG A 159 -4.58 -1.50 20.23
C ARG A 159 -3.20 -2.09 20.46
N LEU A 160 -2.31 -1.25 20.95
CA LEU A 160 -0.97 -1.59 21.36
C LEU A 160 -0.84 -1.40 22.87
N THR A 161 -0.34 -2.42 23.54
CA THR A 161 -0.09 -2.39 25.00
C THR A 161 1.26 -3.02 25.33
N ALA A 162 1.82 -2.62 26.45
CA ALA A 162 2.94 -3.35 27.05
C ALA A 162 2.44 -4.67 27.69
N PRO A 163 3.34 -5.61 27.98
CA PRO A 163 3.00 -6.76 28.82
C PRO A 163 2.38 -6.27 30.12
N GLY A 164 1.23 -6.85 30.51
CA GLY A 164 0.45 -6.36 31.65
C GLY A 164 -0.65 -5.36 31.32
N GLY A 165 -0.81 -4.98 30.02
CA GLY A 165 -1.98 -4.28 29.52
C GLY A 165 -1.89 -2.75 29.55
N ALA A 166 -0.79 -2.15 30.02
CA ALA A 166 -0.57 -0.70 29.97
C ALA A 166 -0.54 -0.19 28.52
N PRO A 167 -1.28 0.89 28.16
CA PRO A 167 -1.31 1.39 26.80
C PRO A 167 0.05 1.98 26.38
N ILE A 168 0.46 1.76 25.15
CA ILE A 168 1.60 2.43 24.53
C ILE A 168 1.04 3.51 23.61
N ALA A 169 1.14 4.76 24.02
CA ALA A 169 0.62 5.93 23.31
C ALA A 169 1.66 6.54 22.36
N GLY A 170 1.21 7.21 21.30
CA GLY A 170 2.08 7.90 20.34
C GLY A 170 2.92 6.98 19.45
N ALA A 171 2.78 5.67 19.58
CA ALA A 171 3.56 4.70 18.84
C ALA A 171 3.13 4.63 17.37
N SER A 172 4.09 4.59 16.45
CA SER A 172 3.84 4.36 15.04
C SER A 172 3.66 2.87 14.75
N ILE A 173 2.61 2.51 14.02
CA ILE A 173 2.34 1.14 13.59
C ILE A 173 2.67 1.02 12.10
N GLU A 174 3.74 0.31 11.78
CA GLU A 174 4.07 0.02 10.39
C GLU A 174 2.98 -0.86 9.76
N VAL A 175 2.55 -0.51 8.55
CA VAL A 175 1.57 -1.29 7.81
C VAL A 175 2.09 -1.61 6.43
N ARG A 176 2.13 -2.90 6.10
CA ARG A 176 2.48 -3.38 4.76
C ARG A 176 1.32 -4.20 4.19
N ALA A 177 0.97 -3.93 2.95
CA ALA A 177 -0.09 -4.62 2.22
C ALA A 177 0.50 -5.46 1.09
N THR A 178 0.21 -6.75 1.07
CA THR A 178 0.58 -7.64 -0.04
C THR A 178 -0.68 -8.03 -0.80
N PRO A 179 -0.87 -7.56 -2.04
CA PRO A 179 -2.00 -7.98 -2.88
C PRO A 179 -2.00 -9.50 -3.12
N ALA A 180 -3.19 -10.07 -3.28
CA ALA A 180 -3.38 -11.53 -3.40
C ALA A 180 -3.23 -12.00 -4.86
N TYR A 181 -2.07 -11.79 -5.48
CA TYR A 181 -1.73 -12.36 -6.79
C TYR A 181 -0.27 -12.83 -6.80
N SER A 182 0.05 -13.74 -7.72
CA SER A 182 1.39 -14.33 -7.82
C SER A 182 2.44 -13.28 -8.16
N GLY A 183 3.55 -13.25 -7.42
CA GLY A 183 4.64 -12.31 -7.60
C GLY A 183 4.40 -10.91 -7.00
N ALA A 184 3.27 -10.71 -6.28
CA ALA A 184 3.02 -9.44 -5.61
C ALA A 184 4.04 -9.17 -4.49
N ARG A 185 4.55 -7.95 -4.46
CA ARG A 185 5.46 -7.48 -3.39
C ARG A 185 4.66 -6.69 -2.33
N PRO A 186 5.13 -6.73 -1.05
CA PRO A 186 4.57 -5.88 -0.01
C PRO A 186 4.76 -4.39 -0.35
N VAL A 187 3.70 -3.61 -0.22
CA VAL A 187 3.71 -2.15 -0.40
C VAL A 187 3.42 -1.50 0.94
N ALA A 188 4.15 -0.44 1.28
CA ALA A 188 3.89 0.35 2.48
C ALA A 188 2.53 1.04 2.38
N MET A 189 1.83 1.11 3.50
CA MET A 189 0.61 1.90 3.68
C MET A 189 0.86 3.00 4.72
N PRO A 190 0.00 4.02 4.81
CA PRO A 190 0.09 5.00 5.89
C PRO A 190 0.16 4.32 7.26
N SER A 191 1.13 4.75 8.07
CA SER A 191 1.35 4.23 9.43
C SER A 191 0.52 5.04 10.42
N PRO A 192 -0.53 4.46 11.04
CA PRO A 192 -1.29 5.14 12.08
C PRO A 192 -0.46 5.24 13.36
N HIS A 193 -0.76 6.27 14.17
CA HIS A 193 -0.23 6.42 15.52
C HIS A 193 -1.26 6.01 16.56
N THR A 194 -0.78 5.47 17.67
CA THR A 194 -1.66 5.12 18.80
C THR A 194 -2.05 6.37 19.60
N ASP A 195 -3.30 6.40 20.03
CA ASP A 195 -3.83 7.45 20.93
C ASP A 195 -3.37 7.25 22.40
N ALA A 196 -3.81 8.10 23.31
CA ALA A 196 -3.48 8.02 24.75
C ALA A 196 -3.91 6.70 25.42
N ARG A 197 -4.80 5.92 24.79
CA ARG A 197 -5.26 4.62 25.27
C ARG A 197 -4.59 3.45 24.52
N GLY A 198 -3.59 3.75 23.70
CA GLY A 198 -2.91 2.78 22.84
C GLY A 198 -3.74 2.36 21.62
N GLY A 199 -4.88 2.99 21.37
CA GLY A 199 -5.79 2.68 20.26
C GLY A 199 -5.35 3.33 18.95
N PHE A 200 -5.66 2.69 17.82
CA PHE A 200 -5.50 3.30 16.49
C PHE A 200 -6.59 2.81 15.52
N THR A 201 -6.77 3.55 14.45
CA THR A 201 -7.70 3.20 13.37
C THR A 201 -7.01 3.33 12.02
N LEU A 202 -7.40 2.48 11.06
CA LEU A 202 -6.97 2.58 9.67
C LEU A 202 -8.16 2.29 8.76
N SER A 203 -8.26 3.05 7.67
CA SER A 203 -9.28 2.82 6.64
C SER A 203 -8.62 2.28 5.38
N VAL A 204 -9.17 1.17 4.87
CA VAL A 204 -8.81 0.62 3.56
C VAL A 204 -9.81 1.19 2.55
N PRO A 205 -9.35 1.94 1.53
CA PRO A 205 -10.24 2.63 0.60
C PRO A 205 -11.05 1.67 -0.28
N PRO A 206 -12.17 2.15 -0.86
CA PRO A 206 -12.93 1.39 -1.86
C PRO A 206 -12.06 1.07 -3.08
N GLY A 207 -12.41 0.02 -3.81
CA GLY A 207 -11.65 -0.45 -4.98
C GLY A 207 -10.39 -1.25 -4.62
N THR A 208 -10.07 -1.39 -3.33
CA THR A 208 -8.92 -2.13 -2.87
C THR A 208 -9.08 -3.62 -3.13
N SER A 209 -8.08 -4.23 -3.77
CA SER A 209 -8.04 -5.67 -4.07
C SER A 209 -7.87 -6.53 -2.81
N SER A 210 -8.16 -7.82 -2.93
CA SER A 210 -7.83 -8.81 -1.89
C SER A 210 -6.35 -8.74 -1.55
N ARG A 211 -6.02 -8.75 -0.26
CA ARG A 211 -4.65 -8.60 0.22
C ARG A 211 -4.48 -9.07 1.66
N THR A 212 -3.24 -9.31 2.03
CA THR A 212 -2.83 -9.46 3.42
C THR A 212 -2.26 -8.13 3.91
N LEU A 213 -2.76 -7.64 5.04
CA LEU A 213 -2.23 -6.48 5.76
C LEU A 213 -1.38 -7.02 6.92
N ARG A 214 -0.11 -6.63 6.97
CA ARG A 214 0.79 -6.91 8.08
C ARG A 214 1.01 -5.64 8.86
N PHE A 215 0.78 -5.71 10.15
CA PHE A 215 1.02 -4.66 11.12
C PHE A 215 2.23 -5.04 11.94
N ALA A 216 3.11 -4.10 12.18
CA ALA A 216 4.30 -4.30 13.01
C ALA A 216 4.52 -3.08 13.89
N TYR A 217 4.87 -3.32 15.13
CA TYR A 217 5.36 -2.31 16.05
C TYR A 217 6.84 -2.57 16.34
N ARG A 218 7.64 -1.53 16.19
CA ARG A 218 9.03 -1.49 16.69
C ARG A 218 9.11 -0.43 17.78
N ALA A 219 9.78 -0.77 18.87
CA ALA A 219 10.05 0.20 19.94
C ALA A 219 10.91 1.35 19.40
N HIS A 220 11.86 1.02 18.50
CA HIS A 220 12.69 1.97 17.76
C HIS A 220 12.65 1.64 16.28
N VAL A 221 12.76 2.65 15.41
CA VAL A 221 12.69 2.46 13.95
C VAL A 221 13.83 1.61 13.41
N GLY A 222 14.98 1.63 14.07
CA GLY A 222 16.16 0.82 13.72
C GLY A 222 16.14 -0.63 14.18
N ASP A 223 15.13 -1.06 14.96
CA ASP A 223 15.06 -2.44 15.45
C ASP A 223 14.95 -3.42 14.27
N ALA A 224 15.85 -4.41 14.21
CA ALA A 224 15.85 -5.41 13.16
C ALA A 224 14.57 -6.27 13.17
N GLN A 225 14.03 -6.54 14.36
CA GLN A 225 12.82 -7.32 14.54
C GLN A 225 11.73 -6.48 15.22
N PRO A 226 10.48 -6.57 14.77
CA PRO A 226 9.37 -5.91 15.43
C PRO A 226 9.09 -6.55 16.81
N ALA A 227 8.81 -5.73 17.81
CA ALA A 227 8.39 -6.16 19.14
C ALA A 227 7.01 -6.85 19.13
N ALA A 228 6.15 -6.47 18.21
CA ALA A 228 4.84 -7.12 18.02
C ALA A 228 4.42 -7.08 16.54
N THR A 229 3.74 -8.15 16.10
CA THR A 229 3.20 -8.23 14.74
C THR A 229 1.78 -8.79 14.74
N ARG A 230 0.99 -8.36 13.75
CA ARG A 230 -0.34 -8.90 13.47
C ARG A 230 -0.61 -8.94 11.98
N ALA A 231 -1.36 -9.94 11.51
CA ALA A 231 -1.79 -10.00 10.11
C ALA A 231 -3.31 -10.10 10.02
N LEU A 232 -3.87 -9.36 9.07
CA LEU A 232 -5.28 -9.45 8.68
C LEU A 232 -5.40 -9.71 7.19
N ARG A 233 -6.48 -10.36 6.77
CA ARG A 233 -6.78 -10.62 5.36
C ARG A 233 -8.03 -9.87 4.92
N LEU A 234 -7.93 -9.16 3.81
CA LEU A 234 -9.08 -8.60 3.09
C LEU A 234 -9.35 -9.49 1.88
N ARG A 235 -10.59 -9.92 1.72
CA ARG A 235 -11.08 -10.62 0.53
C ARG A 235 -12.10 -9.72 -0.16
N THR A 236 -11.78 -9.23 -1.35
CA THR A 236 -12.65 -8.35 -2.14
C THR A 236 -13.12 -9.11 -3.37
N PRO A 237 -14.43 -9.35 -3.54
CA PRO A 237 -14.97 -9.92 -4.77
C PRO A 237 -14.69 -9.01 -5.98
N ALA A 238 -14.48 -9.62 -7.13
CA ALA A 238 -14.37 -8.91 -8.39
C ALA A 238 -15.67 -8.14 -8.67
N SER A 239 -15.54 -6.93 -9.21
CA SER A 239 -16.68 -6.10 -9.61
C SER A 239 -16.78 -6.05 -11.12
N VAL A 240 -17.89 -6.52 -11.66
CA VAL A 240 -18.16 -6.54 -13.10
C VAL A 240 -19.42 -5.71 -13.39
N ALA A 241 -19.30 -4.75 -14.30
CA ALA A 241 -20.46 -4.05 -14.85
C ALA A 241 -20.89 -4.77 -16.15
N LEU A 242 -22.18 -5.04 -16.28
CA LEU A 242 -22.77 -5.69 -17.45
C LEU A 242 -23.94 -4.87 -17.98
N GLY A 243 -23.97 -4.66 -19.27
CA GLY A 243 -25.12 -4.22 -20.04
C GLY A 243 -25.44 -5.22 -21.16
N VAL A 244 -26.71 -5.41 -21.44
CA VAL A 244 -27.21 -6.28 -22.52
C VAL A 244 -28.14 -5.48 -23.38
N TYR A 245 -28.08 -5.64 -24.71
CA TYR A 245 -28.94 -4.94 -25.64
C TYR A 245 -29.13 -5.76 -26.95
N PRO A 246 -30.35 -5.79 -27.51
CA PRO A 246 -31.59 -5.29 -26.95
C PRO A 246 -32.11 -6.12 -25.78
N HIS A 247 -33.05 -5.56 -24.99
CA HIS A 247 -33.73 -6.28 -23.88
C HIS A 247 -34.89 -7.16 -24.36
N GLY A 248 -35.27 -7.08 -25.63
CA GLY A 248 -36.23 -7.94 -26.29
C GLY A 248 -35.61 -8.51 -27.56
N ALA A 249 -35.78 -9.81 -27.78
CA ALA A 249 -35.24 -10.53 -28.93
C ALA A 249 -36.24 -11.53 -29.45
N SER A 250 -36.10 -11.90 -30.73
CA SER A 250 -36.89 -12.95 -31.38
C SER A 250 -35.95 -14.08 -31.84
N ALA A 251 -36.49 -15.25 -32.13
CA ALA A 251 -35.75 -16.33 -32.74
C ALA A 251 -34.93 -15.85 -33.93
N GLY A 252 -33.69 -16.25 -34.03
CA GLY A 252 -32.76 -15.82 -35.08
C GLY A 252 -32.14 -14.43 -34.87
N SER A 253 -32.61 -13.62 -33.92
CA SER A 253 -31.97 -12.34 -33.58
C SER A 253 -30.82 -12.48 -32.58
N SER A 254 -30.01 -11.44 -32.45
CA SER A 254 -28.85 -11.42 -31.58
C SER A 254 -28.99 -10.38 -30.49
N ILE A 255 -28.52 -10.72 -29.30
CA ILE A 255 -28.27 -9.78 -28.20
C ILE A 255 -26.78 -9.56 -28.04
N HIS A 256 -26.41 -8.39 -27.56
CA HIS A 256 -25.01 -7.98 -27.36
C HIS A 256 -24.75 -7.70 -25.89
N PHE A 257 -23.68 -8.27 -25.40
CA PHE A 257 -23.17 -8.05 -24.05
C PHE A 257 -22.01 -7.09 -24.11
N ARG A 258 -22.04 -6.05 -23.29
CA ARG A 258 -20.93 -5.11 -23.10
C ARG A 258 -20.70 -4.88 -21.62
N GLY A 259 -19.45 -4.72 -21.24
CA GLY A 259 -19.20 -4.45 -19.86
C GLY A 259 -17.74 -4.16 -19.53
N ARG A 260 -17.50 -4.07 -18.25
CA ARG A 260 -16.17 -3.80 -17.73
C ARG A 260 -15.91 -4.51 -16.40
N LEU A 261 -14.82 -5.25 -16.34
CA LEU A 261 -14.20 -5.71 -15.11
C LEU A 261 -13.48 -4.52 -14.45
N ARG A 262 -13.75 -4.26 -13.19
CA ARG A 262 -13.16 -3.17 -12.43
C ARG A 262 -12.02 -3.68 -11.56
N GLY A 263 -11.03 -2.81 -11.31
CA GLY A 263 -9.83 -3.14 -10.53
C GLY A 263 -8.71 -3.68 -11.39
N GLY A 264 -7.58 -3.99 -10.76
CA GLY A 264 -6.39 -4.47 -11.43
C GLY A 264 -5.33 -4.94 -10.42
N PRO A 265 -4.16 -5.38 -10.90
CA PRO A 265 -3.76 -5.44 -12.32
C PRO A 265 -4.57 -6.45 -13.14
N ILE A 266 -4.87 -6.12 -14.39
CA ILE A 266 -5.46 -7.06 -15.34
C ILE A 266 -4.30 -7.71 -16.12
N PRO A 267 -4.31 -9.05 -16.29
CA PRO A 267 -3.28 -9.75 -17.06
C PRO A 267 -3.10 -9.17 -18.48
N ARG A 268 -1.91 -9.29 -19.05
CA ARG A 268 -1.60 -8.75 -20.39
C ARG A 268 -2.54 -9.26 -21.47
N ASP A 269 -2.94 -10.54 -21.34
CA ASP A 269 -3.84 -11.22 -22.29
C ASP A 269 -5.32 -11.04 -21.93
N GLY A 270 -5.61 -10.14 -21.00
CA GLY A 270 -6.93 -9.93 -20.44
C GLY A 270 -7.31 -10.97 -19.39
N LYS A 271 -8.46 -10.81 -18.75
CA LYS A 271 -9.03 -11.74 -17.76
C LYS A 271 -10.18 -12.53 -18.37
N SER A 272 -10.20 -13.83 -18.17
CA SER A 272 -11.32 -14.68 -18.55
C SER A 272 -12.54 -14.41 -17.68
N LEU A 273 -13.69 -14.30 -18.32
CA LEU A 273 -14.99 -14.10 -17.68
C LEU A 273 -15.97 -15.14 -18.25
N VAL A 274 -16.93 -15.54 -17.44
CA VAL A 274 -17.95 -16.51 -17.79
C VAL A 274 -19.30 -15.82 -17.92
N LEU A 275 -19.92 -15.90 -19.07
CA LEU A 275 -21.32 -15.51 -19.29
C LEU A 275 -22.23 -16.65 -18.86
N GLU A 276 -23.16 -16.33 -17.97
CA GLU A 276 -24.17 -17.25 -17.44
C GLU A 276 -25.57 -16.76 -17.78
N ALA A 277 -26.43 -17.68 -18.10
CA ALA A 277 -27.86 -17.46 -18.33
C ALA A 277 -28.68 -18.23 -17.31
N HIS A 278 -29.84 -17.68 -16.95
CA HIS A 278 -30.85 -18.31 -16.12
C HIS A 278 -32.21 -18.10 -16.79
N SER A 279 -33.02 -19.15 -16.83
CA SER A 279 -34.42 -19.08 -17.23
C SER A 279 -35.31 -19.62 -16.10
N PRO A 280 -36.62 -19.29 -16.05
CA PRO A 280 -37.54 -19.83 -15.04
C PRO A 280 -37.46 -21.37 -14.96
N GLY A 281 -37.29 -21.88 -13.75
CA GLY A 281 -37.12 -23.31 -13.48
C GLY A 281 -35.74 -23.88 -13.71
N SER A 282 -34.75 -23.10 -14.17
CA SER A 282 -33.35 -23.52 -14.32
C SER A 282 -32.45 -22.84 -13.29
N GLY A 283 -31.26 -23.43 -13.04
CA GLY A 283 -30.16 -22.75 -12.36
C GLY A 283 -29.40 -21.80 -13.31
N TRP A 284 -28.36 -21.16 -12.81
CA TRP A 284 -27.42 -20.40 -13.63
C TRP A 284 -26.58 -21.36 -14.47
N LEU A 285 -26.67 -21.28 -15.78
CA LEU A 285 -25.94 -22.11 -16.75
C LEU A 285 -24.88 -21.30 -17.46
N GLN A 286 -23.67 -21.79 -17.46
CA GLN A 286 -22.60 -21.22 -18.25
C GLN A 286 -22.84 -21.52 -19.73
N PHE A 287 -22.77 -20.50 -20.61
CA PHE A 287 -22.95 -20.70 -22.04
C PHE A 287 -21.80 -20.12 -22.89
N LYS A 288 -21.02 -19.21 -22.35
CA LYS A 288 -19.90 -18.61 -23.09
C LYS A 288 -18.78 -18.15 -22.16
N VAL A 289 -17.54 -18.40 -22.56
CA VAL A 289 -16.35 -17.79 -21.96
C VAL A 289 -15.90 -16.64 -22.85
N ILE A 290 -15.60 -15.51 -22.27
CA ILE A 290 -15.13 -14.30 -22.93
C ILE A 290 -13.87 -13.79 -22.25
N ARG A 291 -13.16 -12.88 -22.90
CA ARG A 291 -11.93 -12.30 -22.35
C ARG A 291 -12.01 -10.78 -22.40
N THR A 292 -11.49 -10.13 -21.37
CA THR A 292 -11.38 -8.66 -21.33
C THR A 292 -10.19 -8.19 -22.17
N ASP A 293 -10.21 -6.94 -22.57
CA ASP A 293 -9.00 -6.22 -22.95
C ASP A 293 -8.17 -5.83 -21.71
N ARG A 294 -7.00 -5.22 -21.92
CA ARG A 294 -6.11 -4.73 -20.86
C ARG A 294 -6.73 -3.64 -19.97
N ARG A 295 -7.83 -3.03 -20.41
CA ARG A 295 -8.59 -2.01 -19.66
C ARG A 295 -9.82 -2.58 -18.97
N GLY A 296 -9.96 -3.92 -19.00
CA GLY A 296 -11.07 -4.64 -18.40
C GLY A 296 -12.36 -4.61 -19.21
N ARG A 297 -12.38 -4.06 -20.43
CA ARG A 297 -13.57 -4.03 -21.27
C ARG A 297 -13.77 -5.35 -21.96
N PHE A 298 -15.02 -5.74 -22.12
CA PHE A 298 -15.40 -6.94 -22.87
C PHE A 298 -16.65 -6.67 -23.71
N HIS A 299 -16.79 -7.45 -24.76
CA HIS A 299 -18.00 -7.53 -25.58
C HIS A 299 -18.21 -8.98 -26.03
N ALA A 300 -19.47 -9.34 -26.24
CA ALA A 300 -19.87 -10.61 -26.79
C ALA A 300 -21.24 -10.50 -27.45
N SER A 301 -21.65 -11.50 -28.20
CA SER A 301 -23.00 -11.63 -28.73
C SER A 301 -23.49 -13.06 -28.54
N TYR A 302 -24.81 -13.20 -28.48
CA TYR A 302 -25.51 -14.46 -28.49
C TYR A 302 -26.70 -14.36 -29.43
N ARG A 303 -26.91 -15.39 -30.26
CA ARG A 303 -28.06 -15.48 -31.19
C ARG A 303 -29.01 -16.56 -30.68
N PHE A 304 -30.25 -16.18 -30.47
CA PHE A 304 -31.31 -17.12 -30.12
C PHE A 304 -31.55 -18.13 -31.26
N LYS A 305 -31.52 -19.43 -30.91
CA LYS A 305 -31.64 -20.49 -31.94
C LYS A 305 -33.01 -21.10 -32.05
N PHE A 306 -33.80 -21.05 -31.00
CA PHE A 306 -35.08 -21.71 -30.91
C PHE A 306 -36.17 -20.70 -30.62
N PRO A 307 -37.32 -20.78 -31.29
CA PRO A 307 -38.46 -19.90 -31.03
C PRO A 307 -39.13 -20.32 -29.72
N GLY A 308 -39.57 -19.34 -28.95
CA GLY A 308 -40.43 -19.53 -27.78
C GLY A 308 -40.34 -18.36 -26.82
N PRO A 309 -41.46 -17.91 -26.25
CA PRO A 309 -41.43 -16.86 -25.27
C PRO A 309 -40.76 -17.34 -24.00
N ALA A 310 -39.66 -16.69 -23.64
CA ALA A 310 -38.93 -16.99 -22.44
C ALA A 310 -38.25 -15.76 -21.84
N ASP A 311 -38.27 -15.67 -20.53
CA ASP A 311 -37.54 -14.65 -19.78
C ASP A 311 -36.18 -15.21 -19.36
N TYR A 312 -35.15 -14.57 -19.88
CA TYR A 312 -33.78 -14.89 -19.50
C TYR A 312 -33.20 -13.80 -18.60
N SER A 313 -32.39 -14.21 -17.65
CA SER A 313 -31.51 -13.32 -16.91
C SER A 313 -30.05 -13.69 -17.24
N PHE A 314 -29.25 -12.68 -17.54
CA PHE A 314 -27.83 -12.85 -17.86
C PHE A 314 -26.97 -12.20 -16.81
N ARG A 315 -25.86 -12.86 -16.44
CA ARG A 315 -24.81 -12.27 -15.61
C ARG A 315 -23.42 -12.68 -16.09
N VAL A 316 -22.43 -11.98 -15.60
CA VAL A 316 -21.03 -12.31 -15.81
C VAL A 316 -20.43 -12.74 -14.49
N ARG A 317 -19.74 -13.87 -14.49
CA ARG A 317 -18.93 -14.36 -13.39
C ARG A 317 -17.45 -14.15 -13.70
N CYS A 318 -16.72 -13.60 -12.73
CA CYS A 318 -15.26 -13.52 -12.72
C CYS A 318 -14.75 -14.53 -11.71
N GLU A 319 -13.96 -15.51 -12.15
CA GLU A 319 -13.35 -16.50 -11.27
C GLU A 319 -12.14 -15.92 -10.52
N ALA A 320 -11.88 -16.46 -9.33
CA ALA A 320 -10.66 -16.17 -8.60
C ALA A 320 -9.50 -16.94 -9.25
N GLU A 321 -8.48 -16.23 -9.69
CA GLU A 321 -7.26 -16.78 -10.26
C GLU A 321 -6.03 -16.10 -9.65
N SER A 322 -4.88 -16.79 -9.71
CA SER A 322 -3.66 -16.33 -9.06
C SER A 322 -3.01 -15.10 -9.72
N ASP A 323 -3.45 -14.72 -10.90
CA ASP A 323 -2.97 -13.58 -11.68
C ASP A 323 -3.83 -12.30 -11.51
N PHE A 324 -4.94 -12.41 -10.76
CA PHE A 324 -5.88 -11.32 -10.54
C PHE A 324 -6.26 -11.20 -9.06
N PRO A 325 -5.99 -10.04 -8.39
CA PRO A 325 -6.04 -9.95 -6.94
C PRO A 325 -7.46 -9.75 -6.37
N PHE A 326 -8.47 -10.36 -6.96
CA PHE A 326 -9.85 -10.31 -6.45
C PHE A 326 -10.41 -11.73 -6.30
N ALA A 327 -11.27 -11.91 -5.32
CA ALA A 327 -12.04 -13.13 -5.17
C ALA A 327 -13.09 -13.26 -6.29
N ALA A 328 -13.64 -14.46 -6.47
CA ALA A 328 -14.74 -14.66 -7.40
C ALA A 328 -15.87 -13.65 -7.12
N GLY A 329 -16.41 -13.10 -8.21
CA GLY A 329 -17.44 -12.09 -8.15
C GLY A 329 -18.35 -12.13 -9.37
N TYR A 330 -19.48 -11.44 -9.26
CA TYR A 330 -20.53 -11.44 -10.28
C TYR A 330 -20.92 -10.02 -10.66
N SER A 331 -21.41 -9.85 -11.88
CA SER A 331 -22.21 -8.67 -12.22
C SER A 331 -23.61 -8.75 -11.59
N ASN A 332 -24.34 -7.65 -11.60
CA ASN A 332 -25.80 -7.70 -11.52
C ASN A 332 -26.36 -8.53 -12.69
N ALA A 333 -27.53 -9.14 -12.48
CA ALA A 333 -28.29 -9.81 -13.53
C ALA A 333 -29.01 -8.77 -14.40
N VAL A 334 -29.10 -9.05 -15.71
CA VAL A 334 -29.82 -8.22 -16.68
C VAL A 334 -30.86 -9.10 -17.40
N GLY A 335 -32.12 -8.71 -17.36
CA GLY A 335 -33.22 -9.43 -17.98
C GLY A 335 -33.31 -9.17 -19.50
N VAL A 336 -33.64 -10.21 -20.25
CA VAL A 336 -33.97 -10.17 -21.69
C VAL A 336 -35.18 -11.05 -21.93
N HIS A 337 -36.17 -10.51 -22.63
CA HIS A 337 -37.39 -11.21 -23.02
C HIS A 337 -37.25 -11.73 -24.45
N GLU A 338 -37.35 -13.04 -24.67
CA GLU A 338 -37.47 -13.64 -26.01
C GLU A 338 -38.97 -13.76 -26.40
N ARG A 339 -39.28 -13.34 -27.62
CA ARG A 339 -40.62 -13.34 -28.20
C ARG A 339 -40.74 -14.39 -29.30
#